data_ad455ee6916e8e1d178e056180be7941
#
_entry.id   ad455ee6916e8e1d178e056180be7941
#
_cell.length_a   1.000
_cell.length_b   1.000
_cell.length_c   1.000
_cell.angle_alpha   90.00
_cell.angle_beta   90.00
_cell.angle_gamma   90.00
#
_symmetry.space_group_name_H-M   'P 1'
#
loop_
_entity.id
_entity.type
_entity.pdbx_description
1 polymer ?
#
loop_
_entity_poly.entity_id
_entity_poly.type
_entity_poly.pdbx_seq_one_letter_code
_entity_poly.pdbx_strand_id
1 'polypeptide(L)'
;IKAKTSPAIVKNVKIGGTAQDALRINWSKNDTASGYIIEQYKNGSWSRIARLEGNATVTYRVEKLAASTTYKFRMQAFGFDKNTALYSDWAYVSGTTQKKTTTLKALTGVKIGGWASDALRINWNKGEGASGYIIEQYKNGAWSRIARIEGGNVTTFRVERLAASTAYQFRIQSFAFDGGTPVYSGFVKVNGKTKPSTVSGVKIGGRAVDALRINWNKNVSASGYIIEQYKNGSWVRIARIEGNSTVTYRIAGLQSGTSYKFRIQAFGFDGNTPLYSDTVTVTGTTNSAAGTTNPTAVTGLRIGGTASDAIRLNWNKNDRASGYIIEQYVNGKWNRIARIGSNAT
;
A
#
# COMPACT_ATOMS: atom_id res chain seq x y z
N ILE A 1 -0.38 58.07 -70.02
CA ILE A 1 -0.42 57.54 -68.62
C ILE A 1 -0.74 56.06 -68.76
N LYS A 2 0.24 55.12 -68.44
CA LYS A 2 -0.05 53.68 -68.37
C LYS A 2 -0.65 53.40 -66.97
N ALA A 3 -1.95 53.14 -66.87
CA ALA A 3 -2.54 52.63 -65.65
C ALA A 3 -2.13 51.19 -65.42
N LYS A 4 -1.86 50.77 -64.17
CA LYS A 4 -1.53 49.43 -63.78
C LYS A 4 -2.80 48.57 -63.66
N THR A 5 -2.82 47.39 -64.17
CA THR A 5 -3.95 46.46 -64.03
C THR A 5 -3.94 45.77 -62.70
N SER A 6 -5.13 45.28 -62.26
CA SER A 6 -5.23 44.43 -61.08
C SER A 6 -4.36 43.19 -61.20
N PRO A 7 -3.81 42.66 -60.08
CA PRO A 7 -3.10 41.38 -60.11
C PRO A 7 -4.00 40.23 -60.63
N ALA A 8 -3.38 39.22 -61.21
CA ALA A 8 -4.12 38.06 -61.65
C ALA A 8 -4.66 37.27 -60.42
N ILE A 9 -5.72 36.50 -60.60
CA ILE A 9 -6.25 35.60 -59.56
C ILE A 9 -5.19 34.64 -59.05
N VAL A 10 -5.19 34.36 -57.75
CA VAL A 10 -4.26 33.38 -57.14
C VAL A 10 -4.54 31.96 -57.60
N LYS A 11 -3.53 31.31 -58.19
CA LYS A 11 -3.67 29.94 -58.76
C LYS A 11 -3.20 28.87 -57.80
N ASN A 12 -3.71 27.64 -58.01
CA ASN A 12 -3.34 26.40 -57.29
C ASN A 12 -3.53 26.54 -55.77
N VAL A 13 -4.55 27.25 -55.35
CA VAL A 13 -4.92 27.34 -53.91
C VAL A 13 -5.47 26.01 -53.43
N LYS A 14 -4.74 25.38 -52.51
CA LYS A 14 -5.11 24.07 -51.97
C LYS A 14 -4.71 23.91 -50.51
N ILE A 15 -5.34 22.95 -49.82
CA ILE A 15 -4.86 22.52 -48.51
C ILE A 15 -3.60 21.66 -48.71
N GLY A 16 -2.49 22.15 -48.25
CA GLY A 16 -1.16 21.50 -48.36
C GLY A 16 -0.75 20.72 -47.12
N GLY A 17 -1.61 20.73 -46.05
CA GLY A 17 -1.39 19.97 -44.84
C GLY A 17 -2.53 20.15 -43.84
N THR A 18 -2.84 19.08 -43.09
CA THR A 18 -3.87 19.05 -42.05
C THR A 18 -3.28 18.58 -40.73
N ALA A 19 -3.70 19.20 -39.63
CA ALA A 19 -3.43 18.79 -38.26
C ALA A 19 -4.75 18.77 -37.48
N GLN A 20 -4.72 18.37 -36.20
CA GLN A 20 -5.92 18.36 -35.37
C GLN A 20 -6.44 19.80 -35.08
N ASP A 21 -5.55 20.76 -35.06
CA ASP A 21 -5.82 22.14 -34.68
C ASP A 21 -5.36 23.17 -35.72
N ALA A 22 -4.98 22.72 -36.93
CA ALA A 22 -4.45 23.60 -37.96
C ALA A 22 -4.67 23.08 -39.37
N LEU A 23 -4.75 24.01 -40.32
CA LEU A 23 -4.75 23.75 -41.74
C LEU A 23 -3.68 24.62 -42.41
N ARG A 24 -2.95 24.06 -43.37
CA ARG A 24 -1.98 24.80 -44.18
C ARG A 24 -2.56 25.04 -45.57
N ILE A 25 -2.65 26.31 -45.96
CA ILE A 25 -3.05 26.75 -47.28
C ILE A 25 -1.80 26.96 -48.11
N ASN A 26 -1.69 26.37 -49.29
CA ASN A 26 -0.62 26.55 -50.24
C ASN A 26 -1.17 27.12 -51.56
N TRP A 27 -0.35 27.91 -52.27
CA TRP A 27 -0.71 28.47 -53.57
C TRP A 27 0.52 28.68 -54.43
N SER A 28 0.33 29.01 -55.70
CA SER A 28 1.43 29.40 -56.60
C SER A 28 1.76 30.86 -56.43
N LYS A 29 3.07 31.22 -56.53
CA LYS A 29 3.52 32.60 -56.57
C LYS A 29 2.80 33.35 -57.68
N ASN A 30 2.36 34.58 -57.35
CA ASN A 30 1.75 35.47 -58.33
C ASN A 30 2.72 36.64 -58.59
N ASP A 31 3.37 36.65 -59.74
CA ASP A 31 4.40 37.63 -60.05
C ASP A 31 3.85 39.05 -60.25
N THR A 32 2.54 39.22 -60.44
CA THR A 32 1.87 40.52 -60.54
C THR A 32 1.42 41.09 -59.22
N ALA A 33 1.54 40.33 -58.11
CA ALA A 33 1.08 40.72 -56.81
C ALA A 33 2.14 41.42 -55.97
N SER A 34 1.72 42.34 -55.12
CA SER A 34 2.53 42.94 -54.03
C SER A 34 2.31 42.15 -52.73
N GLY A 35 1.32 41.25 -52.66
CA GLY A 35 1.04 40.43 -51.50
C GLY A 35 -0.33 39.73 -51.60
N TYR A 36 -0.73 39.15 -50.48
CA TYR A 36 -1.96 38.35 -50.41
C TYR A 36 -2.81 38.72 -49.18
N ILE A 37 -4.14 38.61 -49.34
CA ILE A 37 -5.11 38.68 -48.26
C ILE A 37 -5.78 37.32 -48.16
N ILE A 38 -5.88 36.80 -46.91
CA ILE A 38 -6.53 35.52 -46.63
C ILE A 38 -7.70 35.79 -45.67
N GLU A 39 -8.86 35.27 -45.99
CA GLU A 39 -10.05 35.37 -45.14
C GLU A 39 -10.63 33.99 -44.85
N GLN A 40 -11.19 33.85 -43.66
CA GLN A 40 -11.93 32.66 -43.19
C GLN A 40 -13.42 32.97 -43.12
N TYR A 41 -14.23 32.07 -43.57
CA TYR A 41 -15.68 32.14 -43.35
C TYR A 41 -16.04 31.69 -41.94
N LYS A 42 -16.66 32.60 -41.18
CA LYS A 42 -17.04 32.36 -39.79
C LYS A 42 -18.32 33.13 -39.47
N ASN A 43 -19.25 32.45 -38.80
CA ASN A 43 -20.55 33.05 -38.37
C ASN A 43 -21.29 33.78 -39.48
N GLY A 44 -21.37 33.20 -40.69
CA GLY A 44 -22.11 33.77 -41.83
C GLY A 44 -21.35 34.84 -42.61
N SER A 45 -20.11 35.20 -42.25
CA SER A 45 -19.36 36.25 -42.89
C SER A 45 -17.89 35.89 -43.14
N TRP A 46 -17.24 36.58 -44.06
CA TRP A 46 -15.81 36.45 -44.34
C TRP A 46 -15.04 37.45 -43.47
N SER A 47 -14.06 36.95 -42.73
CA SER A 47 -13.19 37.75 -41.84
C SER A 47 -11.73 37.55 -42.24
N ARG A 48 -11.00 38.64 -42.39
CA ARG A 48 -9.56 38.59 -42.70
C ARG A 48 -8.75 38.02 -41.56
N ILE A 49 -8.02 36.95 -41.85
CA ILE A 49 -7.12 36.26 -40.91
C ILE A 49 -5.66 36.54 -41.18
N ALA A 50 -5.29 36.96 -42.39
CA ALA A 50 -3.92 37.35 -42.71
C ALA A 50 -3.89 38.39 -43.84
N ARG A 51 -2.88 39.27 -43.78
CA ARG A 51 -2.37 40.09 -44.88
C ARG A 51 -0.87 39.84 -44.95
N LEU A 52 -0.42 39.30 -46.09
CA LEU A 52 0.96 38.94 -46.34
C LEU A 52 1.56 39.91 -47.34
N GLU A 53 2.60 40.62 -46.92
CA GLU A 53 3.32 41.56 -47.79
C GLU A 53 4.38 40.78 -48.63
N GLY A 54 4.56 41.16 -49.86
CA GLY A 54 5.41 40.49 -50.83
C GLY A 54 4.76 39.24 -51.43
N ASN A 55 5.21 38.87 -52.63
CA ASN A 55 4.64 37.75 -53.38
C ASN A 55 5.43 36.44 -53.25
N ALA A 56 6.51 36.44 -52.48
CA ALA A 56 7.37 35.26 -52.31
C ALA A 56 6.75 34.21 -51.37
N THR A 57 5.88 34.60 -50.43
CA THR A 57 5.17 33.68 -49.56
C THR A 57 4.12 32.89 -50.33
N VAL A 58 4.19 31.56 -50.31
CA VAL A 58 3.28 30.65 -51.05
C VAL A 58 2.59 29.63 -50.12
N THR A 59 2.66 29.87 -48.83
CA THR A 59 2.01 29.02 -47.80
C THR A 59 1.60 29.83 -46.60
N TYR A 60 0.49 29.49 -45.97
CA TYR A 60 0.04 30.06 -44.68
C TYR A 60 -0.59 28.97 -43.82
N ARG A 61 -0.20 28.91 -42.54
CA ARG A 61 -0.76 27.99 -41.55
C ARG A 61 -1.78 28.71 -40.69
N VAL A 62 -3.02 28.22 -40.76
CA VAL A 62 -4.11 28.65 -39.89
C VAL A 62 -4.14 27.76 -38.68
N GLU A 63 -4.02 28.32 -37.47
CA GLU A 63 -3.91 27.60 -36.21
C GLU A 63 -5.15 27.84 -35.30
N LYS A 64 -5.19 27.12 -34.15
CA LYS A 64 -6.24 27.21 -33.14
C LYS A 64 -7.64 26.84 -33.70
N LEU A 65 -7.67 25.90 -34.61
CA LEU A 65 -8.88 25.36 -35.18
C LEU A 65 -9.41 24.22 -34.34
N ALA A 66 -10.73 23.97 -34.35
CA ALA A 66 -11.32 22.80 -33.75
C ALA A 66 -11.01 21.56 -34.58
N ALA A 67 -10.81 20.41 -33.93
CA ALA A 67 -10.60 19.14 -34.61
C ALA A 67 -11.87 18.65 -35.33
N SER A 68 -11.69 17.79 -36.34
CA SER A 68 -12.77 17.20 -37.14
C SER A 68 -13.74 18.25 -37.74
N THR A 69 -13.25 19.46 -37.99
CA THR A 69 -14.12 20.59 -38.43
C THR A 69 -13.70 21.07 -39.81
N THR A 70 -14.66 21.29 -40.68
CA THR A 70 -14.44 21.83 -42.02
C THR A 70 -14.45 23.36 -41.98
N TYR A 71 -13.37 23.95 -42.52
CA TYR A 71 -13.20 25.40 -42.63
C TYR A 71 -13.17 25.80 -44.09
N LYS A 72 -13.75 26.98 -44.39
CA LYS A 72 -13.71 27.61 -45.70
C LYS A 72 -12.85 28.85 -45.66
N PHE A 73 -12.00 28.98 -46.65
CA PHE A 73 -11.11 30.13 -46.81
C PHE A 73 -11.24 30.69 -48.21
N ARG A 74 -10.96 31.97 -48.36
CA ARG A 74 -10.73 32.63 -49.63
C ARG A 74 -9.50 33.47 -49.55
N MET A 75 -8.84 33.68 -50.70
CA MET A 75 -7.67 34.54 -50.82
C MET A 75 -7.68 35.33 -52.09
N GLN A 76 -7.12 36.49 -52.03
CA GLN A 76 -6.90 37.35 -53.19
C GLN A 76 -5.49 37.94 -53.16
N ALA A 77 -4.95 38.22 -54.34
CA ALA A 77 -3.74 39.02 -54.49
C ALA A 77 -4.08 40.53 -54.45
N PHE A 78 -3.18 41.29 -53.92
CA PHE A 78 -3.27 42.76 -54.02
C PHE A 78 -1.96 43.31 -54.65
N GLY A 79 -2.14 44.50 -55.28
CA GLY A 79 -1.08 45.31 -55.88
C GLY A 79 -1.39 46.76 -55.70
N PHE A 80 -0.58 47.64 -56.29
CA PHE A 80 -0.80 49.08 -56.21
C PHE A 80 -0.58 49.73 -57.57
N ASP A 81 -1.46 50.65 -57.95
CA ASP A 81 -1.20 51.68 -58.93
C ASP A 81 -0.99 53.00 -58.19
N LYS A 82 0.27 53.43 -58.11
CA LYS A 82 0.71 54.51 -57.22
C LYS A 82 0.29 54.17 -55.77
N ASN A 83 -0.64 54.93 -55.18
CA ASN A 83 -1.16 54.72 -53.82
C ASN A 83 -2.54 54.03 -53.81
N THR A 84 -3.09 53.64 -54.94
CA THR A 84 -4.41 52.97 -55.02
C THR A 84 -4.21 51.46 -55.01
N ALA A 85 -4.85 50.78 -53.99
CA ALA A 85 -4.82 49.35 -53.90
C ALA A 85 -5.71 48.72 -55.00
N LEU A 86 -5.12 47.74 -55.71
CA LEU A 86 -5.79 46.94 -56.71
C LEU A 86 -5.88 45.49 -56.25
N TYR A 87 -6.98 44.81 -56.46
CA TYR A 87 -7.22 43.46 -55.95
C TYR A 87 -7.62 42.51 -57.09
N SER A 88 -7.16 41.29 -56.98
CA SER A 88 -7.64 40.20 -57.86
C SER A 88 -9.03 39.71 -57.43
N ASP A 89 -9.64 38.88 -58.24
CA ASP A 89 -10.77 38.06 -57.83
C ASP A 89 -10.38 37.08 -56.72
N TRP A 90 -11.39 36.58 -55.97
CA TRP A 90 -11.20 35.65 -54.86
C TRP A 90 -10.98 34.22 -55.38
N ALA A 91 -9.97 33.55 -54.88
CA ALA A 91 -9.80 32.09 -54.99
C ALA A 91 -10.24 31.43 -53.66
N TYR A 92 -10.95 30.31 -53.77
CA TYR A 92 -11.57 29.62 -52.63
C TYR A 92 -10.92 28.28 -52.36
N VAL A 93 -10.88 27.89 -51.10
CA VAL A 93 -10.40 26.57 -50.67
C VAL A 93 -11.12 26.15 -49.37
N SER A 94 -11.38 24.89 -49.22
CA SER A 94 -11.91 24.31 -47.97
C SER A 94 -11.09 23.12 -47.54
N GLY A 95 -11.02 22.88 -46.23
CA GLY A 95 -10.34 21.73 -45.66
C GLY A 95 -10.88 21.36 -44.30
N THR A 96 -10.69 20.10 -43.96
CA THR A 96 -11.14 19.54 -42.68
C THR A 96 -9.91 19.24 -41.82
N THR A 97 -9.90 19.73 -40.58
CA THR A 97 -8.88 19.37 -39.59
C THR A 97 -8.95 17.88 -39.27
N GLN A 98 -7.81 17.32 -38.86
CA GLN A 98 -7.76 15.91 -38.44
C GLN A 98 -8.59 15.68 -37.18
N LYS A 99 -9.03 14.45 -37.00
CA LYS A 99 -9.68 14.00 -35.76
C LYS A 99 -8.68 14.12 -34.59
N LYS A 100 -9.17 14.63 -33.48
CA LYS A 100 -8.37 14.61 -32.23
C LYS A 100 -8.25 13.18 -31.76
N THR A 101 -7.04 12.65 -31.72
CA THR A 101 -6.76 11.34 -31.15
C THR A 101 -6.39 11.49 -29.69
N THR A 102 -7.15 10.82 -28.83
CA THR A 102 -6.83 10.71 -27.39
C THR A 102 -5.74 9.64 -27.24
N THR A 103 -4.54 10.02 -26.86
CA THR A 103 -3.47 9.09 -26.49
C THR A 103 -3.27 9.12 -24.99
N LEU A 104 -3.29 7.94 -24.35
CA LEU A 104 -3.05 7.78 -22.93
C LEU A 104 -1.61 7.28 -22.72
N LYS A 105 -0.89 7.94 -21.83
CA LYS A 105 0.44 7.48 -21.39
C LYS A 105 0.29 6.35 -20.37
N ALA A 106 1.27 5.45 -20.30
CA ALA A 106 1.34 4.44 -19.26
C ALA A 106 1.33 5.09 -17.87
N LEU A 107 0.67 4.43 -16.91
CA LEU A 107 0.55 4.92 -15.55
C LEU A 107 1.91 4.96 -14.84
N THR A 108 2.07 5.89 -13.92
CA THR A 108 3.25 6.03 -13.07
C THR A 108 2.88 5.79 -11.60
N GLY A 109 3.88 5.57 -10.75
CA GLY A 109 3.66 5.39 -9.31
C GLY A 109 2.88 4.12 -8.95
N VAL A 110 2.78 3.14 -9.87
CA VAL A 110 2.08 1.87 -9.61
C VAL A 110 2.87 1.04 -8.61
N LYS A 111 2.28 0.78 -7.45
CA LYS A 111 2.91 0.04 -6.36
C LYS A 111 1.88 -0.63 -5.45
N ILE A 112 2.31 -1.63 -4.68
CA ILE A 112 1.53 -2.09 -3.53
C ILE A 112 1.66 -1.03 -2.43
N GLY A 113 0.54 -0.49 -2.00
CA GLY A 113 0.43 0.55 -0.96
C GLY A 113 -0.21 0.08 0.33
N GLY A 114 -0.54 -1.21 0.45
CA GLY A 114 -1.10 -1.81 1.67
C GLY A 114 -1.20 -3.32 1.58
N TRP A 115 -0.98 -3.98 2.71
CA TRP A 115 -0.94 -5.43 2.85
C TRP A 115 -1.88 -5.89 3.96
N ALA A 116 -2.67 -6.93 3.68
CA ALA A 116 -3.42 -7.72 4.66
C ALA A 116 -3.14 -9.20 4.40
N SER A 117 -3.65 -10.09 5.25
CA SER A 117 -3.54 -11.53 5.04
C SER A 117 -4.44 -12.03 3.90
N ASP A 118 -5.49 -11.29 3.59
CA ASP A 118 -6.51 -11.63 2.59
C ASP A 118 -6.66 -10.57 1.49
N ALA A 119 -5.82 -9.53 1.49
CA ALA A 119 -5.93 -8.43 0.51
C ALA A 119 -4.61 -7.71 0.27
N LEU A 120 -4.52 -7.12 -0.95
CA LEU A 120 -3.47 -6.18 -1.34
C LEU A 120 -4.12 -4.90 -1.87
N ARG A 121 -3.54 -3.74 -1.55
CA ARG A 121 -3.97 -2.47 -2.10
C ARG A 121 -2.96 -1.99 -3.13
N ILE A 122 -3.44 -1.76 -4.35
CA ILE A 122 -2.66 -1.21 -5.46
C ILE A 122 -2.89 0.30 -5.47
N ASN A 123 -1.83 1.08 -5.52
CA ASN A 123 -1.85 2.54 -5.65
C ASN A 123 -1.16 2.93 -6.97
N TRP A 124 -1.59 4.05 -7.56
CA TRP A 124 -1.00 4.64 -8.76
C TRP A 124 -1.21 6.15 -8.78
N ASN A 125 -0.44 6.85 -9.62
CA ASN A 125 -0.68 8.26 -9.89
C ASN A 125 -1.82 8.42 -10.88
N LYS A 126 -2.61 9.49 -10.73
CA LYS A 126 -3.68 9.82 -11.68
C LYS A 126 -3.14 9.82 -13.12
N GLY A 127 -3.81 9.10 -14.02
CA GLY A 127 -3.54 9.11 -15.45
C GLY A 127 -4.09 10.40 -16.09
N GLU A 128 -3.25 11.13 -16.81
CA GLU A 128 -3.68 12.31 -17.54
C GLU A 128 -4.68 11.92 -18.64
N GLY A 129 -5.83 12.57 -18.69
CA GLY A 129 -6.89 12.27 -19.67
C GLY A 129 -7.66 10.96 -19.43
N ALA A 130 -7.38 10.22 -18.35
CA ALA A 130 -8.07 8.97 -18.03
C ALA A 130 -9.54 9.20 -17.64
N SER A 131 -10.43 8.40 -18.19
CA SER A 131 -11.83 8.26 -17.75
C SER A 131 -11.98 7.20 -16.67
N GLY A 132 -11.01 6.28 -16.56
CA GLY A 132 -11.01 5.20 -15.59
C GLY A 132 -9.82 4.25 -15.76
N TYR A 133 -9.90 3.10 -15.07
CA TYR A 133 -8.81 2.14 -15.00
C TYR A 133 -9.30 0.71 -15.13
N ILE A 134 -8.46 -0.16 -15.69
CA ILE A 134 -8.68 -1.61 -15.74
C ILE A 134 -7.54 -2.26 -14.97
N ILE A 135 -7.90 -3.17 -14.06
CA ILE A 135 -6.96 -3.97 -13.30
C ILE A 135 -7.16 -5.43 -13.65
N GLU A 136 -6.07 -6.11 -13.92
CA GLU A 136 -6.04 -7.54 -14.21
C GLU A 136 -5.09 -8.26 -13.25
N GLN A 137 -5.43 -9.49 -12.93
CA GLN A 137 -4.61 -10.42 -12.15
C GLN A 137 -4.12 -11.55 -13.03
N TYR A 138 -2.86 -11.94 -12.86
CA TYR A 138 -2.31 -13.13 -13.49
C TYR A 138 -2.70 -14.37 -12.69
N LYS A 139 -3.39 -15.30 -13.31
CA LYS A 139 -3.83 -16.55 -12.68
C LYS A 139 -3.92 -17.66 -13.74
N ASN A 140 -3.42 -18.85 -13.40
CA ASN A 140 -3.49 -20.03 -14.28
C ASN A 140 -2.90 -19.80 -15.70
N GLY A 141 -1.78 -19.07 -15.77
CA GLY A 141 -1.11 -18.81 -17.06
C GLY A 141 -1.70 -17.64 -17.88
N ALA A 142 -2.76 -16.98 -17.41
CA ALA A 142 -3.45 -15.91 -18.14
C ALA A 142 -3.74 -14.67 -17.29
N TRP A 143 -3.88 -13.53 -17.97
CA TRP A 143 -4.35 -12.28 -17.36
C TRP A 143 -5.88 -12.23 -17.43
N SER A 144 -6.52 -12.03 -16.29
CA SER A 144 -7.97 -11.90 -16.17
C SER A 144 -8.33 -10.57 -15.50
N ARG A 145 -9.29 -9.86 -16.08
CA ARG A 145 -9.77 -8.60 -15.52
C ARG A 145 -10.49 -8.86 -14.19
N ILE A 146 -10.02 -8.19 -13.13
CA ILE A 146 -10.62 -8.25 -11.78
C ILE A 146 -11.39 -6.97 -11.44
N ALA A 147 -11.07 -5.85 -12.11
CA ALA A 147 -11.80 -4.61 -11.91
C ALA A 147 -11.80 -3.74 -13.17
N ARG A 148 -12.93 -3.05 -13.37
CA ARG A 148 -13.07 -1.85 -14.20
C ARG A 148 -13.54 -0.73 -13.27
N ILE A 149 -12.76 0.32 -13.18
CA ILE A 149 -12.96 1.44 -12.25
C ILE A 149 -13.33 2.64 -13.11
N GLU A 150 -14.54 3.16 -12.93
CA GLU A 150 -14.98 4.41 -13.55
C GLU A 150 -14.48 5.59 -12.70
N GLY A 151 -14.09 6.66 -13.38
CA GLY A 151 -13.57 7.88 -12.76
C GLY A 151 -12.05 7.99 -12.77
N GLY A 152 -11.53 8.94 -13.56
CA GLY A 152 -10.11 9.18 -13.75
C GLY A 152 -9.35 9.73 -12.51
N ASN A 153 -10.07 10.10 -11.44
CA ASN A 153 -9.49 10.59 -10.19
C ASN A 153 -9.18 9.49 -9.18
N VAL A 154 -9.62 8.25 -9.42
CA VAL A 154 -9.30 7.12 -8.53
C VAL A 154 -7.82 6.76 -8.65
N THR A 155 -7.13 6.60 -7.53
CA THR A 155 -5.69 6.33 -7.47
C THR A 155 -5.35 5.13 -6.61
N THR A 156 -6.35 4.36 -6.19
CA THR A 156 -6.17 3.17 -5.35
C THR A 156 -7.28 2.15 -5.58
N PHE A 157 -6.92 0.87 -5.44
CA PHE A 157 -7.87 -0.24 -5.46
C PHE A 157 -7.43 -1.34 -4.50
N ARG A 158 -8.36 -1.87 -3.72
CA ARG A 158 -8.13 -3.00 -2.82
C ARG A 158 -8.59 -4.29 -3.49
N VAL A 159 -7.65 -5.22 -3.71
CA VAL A 159 -7.94 -6.59 -4.17
C VAL A 159 -8.13 -7.45 -2.94
N GLU A 160 -9.28 -8.07 -2.82
CA GLU A 160 -9.69 -8.88 -1.66
C GLU A 160 -9.79 -10.37 -1.96
N ARG A 161 -10.07 -11.19 -0.93
CA ARG A 161 -10.23 -12.65 -1.01
C ARG A 161 -8.98 -13.36 -1.54
N LEU A 162 -7.84 -12.84 -1.16
CA LEU A 162 -6.54 -13.43 -1.47
C LEU A 162 -6.15 -14.44 -0.38
N ALA A 163 -5.34 -15.43 -0.73
CA ALA A 163 -4.75 -16.34 0.23
C ALA A 163 -3.59 -15.68 0.99
N ALA A 164 -3.40 -16.04 2.26
CA ALA A 164 -2.31 -15.51 3.08
C ALA A 164 -0.94 -16.00 2.59
N SER A 165 0.11 -15.18 2.80
CA SER A 165 1.50 -15.41 2.40
C SER A 165 1.68 -15.85 0.94
N THR A 166 0.80 -15.40 0.06
CA THR A 166 0.78 -15.78 -1.35
C THR A 166 1.20 -14.60 -2.22
N ALA A 167 2.09 -14.85 -3.17
CA ALA A 167 2.53 -13.87 -4.16
C ALA A 167 1.49 -13.73 -5.27
N TYR A 168 1.22 -12.49 -5.65
CA TYR A 168 0.27 -12.14 -6.71
C TYR A 168 0.92 -11.20 -7.70
N GLN A 169 0.49 -11.30 -8.96
CA GLN A 169 0.87 -10.40 -10.03
C GLN A 169 -0.37 -9.70 -10.57
N PHE A 170 -0.28 -8.39 -10.67
CA PHE A 170 -1.32 -7.55 -11.23
C PHE A 170 -0.75 -6.69 -12.35
N ARG A 171 -1.63 -6.22 -13.22
CA ARG A 171 -1.32 -5.15 -14.17
C ARG A 171 -2.49 -4.18 -14.24
N ILE A 172 -2.17 -2.92 -14.48
CA ILE A 172 -3.13 -1.84 -14.56
C ILE A 172 -2.91 -1.01 -15.80
N GLN A 173 -3.97 -0.57 -16.44
CA GLN A 173 -3.97 0.44 -17.51
C GLN A 173 -5.10 1.43 -17.29
N SER A 174 -4.94 2.65 -17.81
CA SER A 174 -6.03 3.62 -17.91
C SER A 174 -6.80 3.44 -19.21
N PHE A 175 -8.05 3.89 -19.22
CA PHE A 175 -8.85 4.02 -20.44
C PHE A 175 -9.49 5.40 -20.52
N ALA A 176 -9.81 5.82 -21.74
CA ALA A 176 -10.61 7.00 -22.06
C ALA A 176 -11.46 6.69 -23.30
N PHE A 177 -12.24 7.67 -23.76
CA PHE A 177 -13.03 7.54 -24.96
C PHE A 177 -12.66 8.60 -26.00
N ASP A 178 -12.52 8.18 -27.24
CA ASP A 178 -12.34 9.03 -28.39
C ASP A 178 -13.56 8.88 -29.32
N GLY A 179 -14.49 9.85 -29.24
CA GLY A 179 -15.74 9.79 -29.99
C GLY A 179 -16.58 8.53 -29.72
N GLY A 180 -16.62 8.07 -28.44
CA GLY A 180 -17.33 6.85 -28.03
C GLY A 180 -16.51 5.56 -28.16
N THR A 181 -15.37 5.56 -28.85
CA THR A 181 -14.47 4.40 -28.96
C THR A 181 -13.50 4.37 -27.78
N PRO A 182 -13.39 3.26 -27.03
CA PRO A 182 -12.44 3.16 -25.94
C PRO A 182 -10.99 3.15 -26.44
N VAL A 183 -10.14 3.95 -25.81
CA VAL A 183 -8.68 3.97 -26.01
C VAL A 183 -8.01 3.64 -24.69
N TYR A 184 -6.87 2.96 -24.75
CA TYR A 184 -6.21 2.41 -23.57
C TYR A 184 -4.75 2.86 -23.53
N SER A 185 -4.19 3.01 -22.32
CA SER A 185 -2.75 3.11 -22.12
C SER A 185 -2.07 1.73 -22.22
N GLY A 186 -0.76 1.70 -22.24
CA GLY A 186 -0.03 0.47 -21.98
C GLY A 186 -0.26 -0.04 -20.56
N PHE A 187 -0.22 -1.36 -20.35
CA PHE A 187 -0.25 -1.98 -19.02
C PHE A 187 1.03 -1.74 -18.24
N VAL A 188 0.89 -1.46 -16.95
CA VAL A 188 1.98 -1.43 -15.97
C VAL A 188 1.78 -2.57 -14.99
N LYS A 189 2.82 -3.41 -14.78
CA LYS A 189 2.80 -4.55 -13.87
C LYS A 189 3.17 -4.13 -12.45
N VAL A 190 2.60 -4.83 -11.45
CA VAL A 190 2.95 -4.73 -10.04
C VAL A 190 2.79 -6.09 -9.37
N ASN A 191 3.75 -6.46 -8.55
CA ASN A 191 3.75 -7.70 -7.80
C ASN A 191 3.66 -7.39 -6.31
N GLY A 192 3.10 -8.30 -5.54
CA GLY A 192 3.06 -8.19 -4.09
C GLY A 192 2.66 -9.49 -3.45
N LYS A 193 3.03 -9.65 -2.18
CA LYS A 193 2.70 -10.82 -1.37
C LYS A 193 1.83 -10.40 -0.19
N THR A 194 0.78 -11.17 0.11
CA THR A 194 -0.08 -10.97 1.27
C THR A 194 0.66 -11.28 2.57
N LYS A 195 0.23 -10.70 3.68
CA LYS A 195 0.73 -11.01 5.03
C LYS A 195 0.46 -12.48 5.40
N PRO A 196 1.21 -13.04 6.36
CA PRO A 196 0.81 -14.28 7.02
C PRO A 196 -0.56 -14.12 7.68
N SER A 197 -1.29 -15.22 7.82
CA SER A 197 -2.52 -15.23 8.60
C SER A 197 -2.23 -14.99 10.09
N THR A 198 -3.21 -14.51 10.83
CA THR A 198 -3.13 -14.33 12.28
C THR A 198 -2.88 -15.67 12.97
N VAL A 199 -2.04 -15.68 14.01
CA VAL A 199 -1.74 -16.88 14.79
C VAL A 199 -2.98 -17.34 15.54
N SER A 200 -3.36 -18.60 15.43
CA SER A 200 -4.54 -19.18 16.09
C SER A 200 -4.16 -20.09 17.27
N GLY A 201 -5.13 -20.42 18.13
CA GLY A 201 -4.93 -21.35 19.24
C GLY A 201 -3.97 -20.85 20.33
N VAL A 202 -3.73 -19.54 20.42
CA VAL A 202 -2.83 -18.94 21.41
C VAL A 202 -3.42 -19.08 22.80
N LYS A 203 -2.68 -19.77 23.69
CA LYS A 203 -3.10 -19.98 25.09
C LYS A 203 -1.90 -20.19 26.00
N ILE A 204 -2.13 -20.01 27.31
CA ILE A 204 -1.16 -20.47 28.30
C ILE A 204 -1.27 -22.00 28.40
N GLY A 205 -0.21 -22.68 27.98
CA GLY A 205 -0.10 -24.15 27.96
C GLY A 205 0.63 -24.74 29.16
N GLY A 206 1.16 -23.92 30.06
CA GLY A 206 1.83 -24.36 31.28
C GLY A 206 2.17 -23.20 32.20
N ARG A 207 2.16 -23.48 33.52
CA ARG A 207 2.45 -22.51 34.56
C ARG A 207 3.42 -23.13 35.56
N ALA A 208 4.43 -22.37 35.94
CA ALA A 208 5.35 -22.67 37.04
C ALA A 208 5.38 -21.48 38.00
N VAL A 209 6.11 -21.59 39.08
CA VAL A 209 6.29 -20.50 40.05
C VAL A 209 7.02 -19.33 39.42
N ASP A 210 7.96 -19.61 38.53
CA ASP A 210 8.88 -18.67 37.89
C ASP A 210 8.75 -18.59 36.38
N ALA A 211 7.76 -19.26 35.78
CA ALA A 211 7.63 -19.34 34.32
C ALA A 211 6.19 -19.55 33.83
N LEU A 212 5.95 -19.09 32.60
CA LEU A 212 4.76 -19.38 31.82
C LEU A 212 5.16 -19.99 30.48
N ARG A 213 4.32 -20.87 29.93
CA ARG A 213 4.48 -21.40 28.59
C ARG A 213 3.30 -20.98 27.74
N ILE A 214 3.59 -20.38 26.59
CA ILE A 214 2.59 -20.03 25.58
C ILE A 214 2.60 -21.14 24.54
N ASN A 215 1.44 -21.63 24.15
CA ASN A 215 1.23 -22.56 23.03
C ASN A 215 0.35 -21.89 21.99
N TRP A 216 0.53 -22.32 20.72
CA TRP A 216 -0.27 -21.87 19.59
C TRP A 216 -0.35 -22.95 18.52
N ASN A 217 -1.25 -22.78 17.54
CA ASN A 217 -1.33 -23.68 16.40
C ASN A 217 -0.26 -23.31 15.36
N LYS A 218 0.30 -24.32 14.67
CA LYS A 218 1.21 -24.09 13.54
C LYS A 218 0.55 -23.20 12.50
N ASN A 219 1.20 -22.10 12.14
CA ASN A 219 0.77 -21.22 11.05
C ASN A 219 1.56 -21.55 9.78
N VAL A 220 0.95 -22.28 8.86
CA VAL A 220 1.59 -22.74 7.61
C VAL A 220 2.00 -21.60 6.69
N SER A 221 1.41 -20.41 6.86
CA SER A 221 1.72 -19.21 6.08
C SER A 221 2.89 -18.38 6.66
N ALA A 222 3.40 -18.75 7.85
CA ALA A 222 4.44 -18.00 8.54
C ALA A 222 5.84 -18.47 8.18
N SER A 223 6.80 -17.55 8.15
CA SER A 223 8.24 -17.82 8.18
C SER A 223 8.76 -17.95 9.62
N GLY A 224 7.98 -17.52 10.60
CA GLY A 224 8.30 -17.60 12.01
C GLY A 224 7.38 -16.74 12.87
N TYR A 225 7.76 -16.56 14.14
CA TYR A 225 6.95 -15.87 15.14
C TYR A 225 7.74 -14.83 15.92
N ILE A 226 7.08 -13.77 16.34
CA ILE A 226 7.58 -12.79 17.30
C ILE A 226 6.70 -12.85 18.53
N ILE A 227 7.34 -12.93 19.72
CA ILE A 227 6.66 -12.89 21.00
C ILE A 227 7.12 -11.65 21.74
N GLU A 228 6.16 -10.90 22.28
CA GLU A 228 6.42 -9.70 23.06
C GLU A 228 5.69 -9.78 24.40
N GLN A 229 6.30 -9.19 25.42
CA GLN A 229 5.74 -9.03 26.74
C GLN A 229 5.39 -7.57 27.00
N TYR A 230 4.25 -7.31 27.61
CA TYR A 230 3.89 -5.96 28.07
C TYR A 230 4.64 -5.64 29.36
N LYS A 231 5.52 -4.63 29.34
CA LYS A 231 6.33 -4.16 30.46
C LYS A 231 6.32 -2.63 30.50
N ASN A 232 6.11 -2.06 31.67
CA ASN A 232 6.23 -0.61 31.90
C ASN A 232 5.48 0.24 30.85
N GLY A 233 4.25 -0.16 30.51
CA GLY A 233 3.41 0.59 29.57
C GLY A 233 3.69 0.31 28.08
N SER A 234 4.65 -0.56 27.75
CA SER A 234 5.05 -0.84 26.36
C SER A 234 5.23 -2.33 26.07
N TRP A 235 5.17 -2.69 24.76
CA TRP A 235 5.43 -4.03 24.31
C TRP A 235 6.93 -4.20 24.00
N VAL A 236 7.57 -5.17 24.65
CA VAL A 236 8.99 -5.49 24.51
C VAL A 236 9.13 -6.89 23.89
N ARG A 237 9.86 -6.99 22.79
CA ARG A 237 10.14 -8.29 22.16
C ARG A 237 11.02 -9.15 23.06
N ILE A 238 10.52 -10.34 23.38
CA ILE A 238 11.22 -11.33 24.21
C ILE A 238 11.71 -12.53 23.40
N ALA A 239 11.12 -12.77 22.23
CA ALA A 239 11.59 -13.83 21.32
C ALA A 239 11.31 -13.49 19.85
N ARG A 240 12.20 -13.95 18.97
CA ARG A 240 12.03 -14.13 17.55
C ARG A 240 12.36 -15.60 17.24
N ILE A 241 11.40 -16.31 16.69
CA ILE A 241 11.48 -17.74 16.40
C ILE A 241 11.45 -17.91 14.89
N GLU A 242 12.52 -18.41 14.30
CA GLU A 242 12.59 -18.70 12.86
C GLU A 242 11.95 -20.06 12.58
N GLY A 243 11.29 -20.13 11.41
CA GLY A 243 10.50 -21.30 11.01
C GLY A 243 9.13 -21.36 11.71
N ASN A 244 8.23 -22.13 11.14
CA ASN A 244 6.85 -22.25 11.62
C ASN A 244 6.53 -23.56 12.37
N SER A 245 7.52 -24.41 12.58
CA SER A 245 7.35 -25.71 13.26
C SER A 245 7.24 -25.58 14.77
N THR A 246 7.87 -24.55 15.37
CA THR A 246 7.76 -24.27 16.81
C THR A 246 6.37 -23.74 17.12
N VAL A 247 5.70 -24.39 18.07
CA VAL A 247 4.31 -24.10 18.48
C VAL A 247 4.19 -23.86 19.99
N THR A 248 5.31 -23.68 20.67
CA THR A 248 5.39 -23.43 22.11
C THR A 248 6.60 -22.60 22.45
N TYR A 249 6.48 -21.75 23.49
CA TYR A 249 7.61 -20.99 24.01
C TYR A 249 7.49 -20.84 25.54
N ARG A 250 8.58 -21.14 26.27
CA ARG A 250 8.65 -20.98 27.72
C ARG A 250 9.29 -19.66 28.06
N ILE A 251 8.62 -18.84 28.84
CA ILE A 251 9.10 -17.57 29.40
C ILE A 251 9.48 -17.85 30.86
N ALA A 252 10.74 -17.70 31.19
CA ALA A 252 11.28 -17.92 32.54
C ALA A 252 11.70 -16.62 33.21
N GLY A 253 12.07 -16.68 34.50
CA GLY A 253 12.51 -15.53 35.27
C GLY A 253 11.37 -14.60 35.68
N LEU A 254 10.15 -15.15 35.76
CA LEU A 254 8.96 -14.42 36.19
C LEU A 254 8.80 -14.47 37.71
N GLN A 255 8.14 -13.47 38.29
CA GLN A 255 7.78 -13.48 39.71
C GLN A 255 6.60 -14.41 39.97
N SER A 256 6.61 -15.07 41.13
CA SER A 256 5.52 -15.96 41.57
C SER A 256 4.21 -15.20 41.82
N GLY A 257 3.07 -15.88 41.56
CA GLY A 257 1.74 -15.32 41.80
C GLY A 257 1.42 -14.07 40.96
N THR A 258 2.20 -13.78 39.94
CA THR A 258 2.14 -12.52 39.17
C THR A 258 1.51 -12.72 37.83
N SER A 259 0.62 -11.79 37.42
CA SER A 259 -0.01 -11.80 36.10
C SER A 259 0.85 -11.09 35.06
N TYR A 260 0.98 -11.72 33.91
CA TYR A 260 1.73 -11.21 32.77
C TYR A 260 0.89 -11.21 31.50
N LYS A 261 1.11 -10.20 30.66
CA LYS A 261 0.44 -10.05 29.38
C LYS A 261 1.46 -10.20 28.24
N PHE A 262 1.16 -11.07 27.29
CA PHE A 262 2.00 -11.34 26.11
C PHE A 262 1.18 -11.15 24.85
N ARG A 263 1.87 -10.90 23.72
CA ARG A 263 1.29 -11.00 22.39
C ARG A 263 2.22 -11.75 21.45
N ILE A 264 1.62 -12.42 20.50
CA ILE A 264 2.34 -13.16 19.45
C ILE A 264 1.83 -12.72 18.08
N GLN A 265 2.74 -12.64 17.12
CA GLN A 265 2.43 -12.43 15.70
C GLN A 265 3.29 -13.33 14.83
N ALA A 266 2.76 -13.71 13.68
CA ALA A 266 3.52 -14.38 12.63
C ALA A 266 4.24 -13.36 11.77
N PHE A 267 5.39 -13.73 11.21
CA PHE A 267 6.05 -12.93 10.19
C PHE A 267 6.34 -13.73 8.92
N GLY A 268 6.49 -13.02 7.82
CA GLY A 268 6.91 -13.51 6.51
C GLY A 268 7.62 -12.39 5.76
N PHE A 269 7.90 -12.57 4.45
CA PHE A 269 8.63 -11.58 3.65
C PHE A 269 8.02 -11.47 2.25
N ASP A 270 8.04 -10.26 1.71
CA ASP A 270 7.87 -9.93 0.30
C ASP A 270 9.21 -9.38 -0.21
N GLY A 271 9.98 -10.24 -0.89
CA GLY A 271 11.41 -9.97 -1.11
C GLY A 271 12.12 -9.76 0.24
N ASN A 272 12.75 -8.61 0.42
CA ASN A 272 13.40 -8.21 1.68
C ASN A 272 12.50 -7.45 2.65
N THR A 273 11.25 -7.19 2.28
CA THR A 273 10.30 -6.44 3.12
C THR A 273 9.62 -7.38 4.11
N PRO A 274 9.78 -7.18 5.44
CA PRO A 274 9.10 -8.00 6.43
C PRO A 274 7.60 -7.70 6.45
N LEU A 275 6.80 -8.76 6.48
CA LEU A 275 5.35 -8.72 6.60
C LEU A 275 4.94 -9.35 7.91
N TYR A 276 4.13 -8.68 8.70
CA TYR A 276 3.65 -9.16 10.00
C TYR A 276 2.14 -9.35 9.99
N SER A 277 1.68 -10.49 10.57
CA SER A 277 0.26 -10.69 10.84
C SER A 277 -0.24 -9.72 11.91
N ASP A 278 -1.54 -9.70 12.12
CA ASP A 278 -2.09 -9.09 13.32
C ASP A 278 -1.62 -9.85 14.57
N THR A 279 -1.55 -9.14 15.70
CA THR A 279 -1.12 -9.69 16.99
C THR A 279 -2.26 -10.37 17.72
N VAL A 280 -1.96 -11.46 18.42
CA VAL A 280 -2.89 -12.11 19.37
C VAL A 280 -2.34 -11.97 20.77
N THR A 281 -3.17 -11.50 21.68
CA THR A 281 -2.79 -11.27 23.09
C THR A 281 -3.24 -12.43 23.96
N VAL A 282 -2.41 -12.81 24.93
CA VAL A 282 -2.72 -13.80 25.97
C VAL A 282 -2.24 -13.30 27.32
N THR A 283 -3.01 -13.55 28.38
CA THR A 283 -2.65 -13.24 29.76
C THR A 283 -2.52 -14.52 30.57
N GLY A 284 -1.52 -14.58 31.43
CA GLY A 284 -1.30 -15.70 32.33
C GLY A 284 -0.72 -15.27 33.66
N THR A 285 -1.07 -16.02 34.71
CA THR A 285 -0.55 -15.80 36.04
C THR A 285 0.34 -16.97 36.42
N THR A 286 1.55 -16.73 36.91
CA THR A 286 2.45 -17.75 37.46
C THR A 286 1.83 -18.39 38.68
N ASN A 287 2.21 -19.62 38.99
CA ASN A 287 1.82 -20.23 40.26
C ASN A 287 2.37 -19.41 41.43
N SER A 288 1.63 -19.36 42.53
CA SER A 288 2.15 -18.84 43.77
C SER A 288 3.31 -19.76 44.25
N ALA A 289 4.38 -19.16 44.75
CA ALA A 289 5.33 -19.94 45.52
C ALA A 289 4.54 -20.58 46.67
N ALA A 290 4.76 -21.86 46.90
CA ALA A 290 4.27 -22.46 48.13
C ALA A 290 4.81 -21.58 49.26
N GLY A 291 3.94 -20.90 49.97
CA GLY A 291 4.35 -20.14 51.16
C GLY A 291 5.06 -21.13 52.05
N THR A 292 6.28 -20.83 52.44
CA THR A 292 6.85 -21.43 53.64
C THR A 292 5.97 -20.99 54.78
N THR A 293 4.83 -21.67 54.95
CA THR A 293 4.05 -21.49 56.19
C THR A 293 4.97 -22.04 57.27
N ASN A 294 5.43 -21.14 58.17
CA ASN A 294 6.16 -21.57 59.35
C ASN A 294 5.38 -22.72 60.04
N PRO A 295 6.08 -23.76 60.50
CA PRO A 295 5.41 -24.80 61.27
C PRO A 295 4.58 -24.16 62.37
N THR A 296 3.39 -24.65 62.59
CA THR A 296 2.58 -24.24 63.74
C THR A 296 3.30 -24.59 65.04
N ALA A 297 2.96 -23.95 66.13
CA ALA A 297 3.50 -24.30 67.44
C ALA A 297 3.32 -25.82 67.72
N VAL A 298 4.32 -26.42 68.34
CA VAL A 298 4.21 -27.79 68.80
C VAL A 298 3.09 -27.94 69.82
N THR A 299 2.21 -28.90 69.61
CA THR A 299 1.08 -29.18 70.50
C THR A 299 1.24 -30.55 71.19
N GLY A 300 0.56 -30.77 72.29
CA GLY A 300 0.55 -32.05 72.99
C GLY A 300 1.89 -32.41 73.62
N LEU A 301 2.78 -31.45 73.85
CA LEU A 301 4.02 -31.67 74.56
C LEU A 301 3.75 -32.15 75.99
N ARG A 302 4.26 -33.37 76.35
CA ARG A 302 4.07 -34.01 77.66
C ARG A 302 5.24 -34.91 77.98
N ILE A 303 5.43 -35.15 79.26
CA ILE A 303 6.34 -36.23 79.70
C ILE A 303 5.68 -37.58 79.40
N GLY A 304 6.31 -38.40 78.58
CA GLY A 304 5.83 -39.69 78.17
C GLY A 304 6.43 -40.86 78.96
N GLY A 305 7.33 -40.56 79.91
CA GLY A 305 7.98 -41.51 80.76
C GLY A 305 9.19 -40.93 81.47
N THR A 306 9.52 -41.43 82.65
CA THR A 306 10.68 -41.02 83.47
C THR A 306 11.51 -42.25 83.90
N ALA A 307 12.84 -42.06 83.94
CA ALA A 307 13.82 -43.01 84.52
C ALA A 307 14.69 -42.21 85.47
N SER A 308 15.60 -42.86 86.17
CA SER A 308 16.50 -42.22 87.13
C SER A 308 17.43 -41.19 86.48
N ASP A 309 17.73 -41.36 85.20
CA ASP A 309 18.68 -40.58 84.41
C ASP A 309 18.10 -40.02 83.12
N ALA A 310 16.79 -40.27 82.84
CA ALA A 310 16.18 -39.90 81.55
C ALA A 310 14.73 -39.49 81.70
N ILE A 311 14.30 -38.55 80.83
CA ILE A 311 12.93 -38.14 80.67
C ILE A 311 12.59 -38.33 79.18
N ARG A 312 11.46 -39.02 78.89
CA ARG A 312 10.88 -39.10 77.54
C ARG A 312 9.92 -37.94 77.35
N LEU A 313 10.09 -37.21 76.26
CA LEU A 313 9.14 -36.20 75.77
C LEU A 313 8.35 -36.77 74.63
N ASN A 314 7.01 -36.61 74.68
CA ASN A 314 6.10 -36.92 73.55
C ASN A 314 5.39 -35.64 73.14
N TRP A 315 5.10 -35.47 71.88
CA TRP A 315 4.35 -34.37 71.30
C TRP A 315 3.53 -34.82 70.11
N ASN A 316 2.56 -34.01 69.67
CA ASN A 316 1.77 -34.27 68.47
C ASN A 316 2.63 -34.01 67.24
N LYS A 317 2.51 -34.83 66.22
CA LYS A 317 3.11 -34.64 64.90
C LYS A 317 2.67 -33.33 64.32
N ASN A 318 3.62 -32.55 63.79
CA ASN A 318 3.37 -31.37 63.03
C ASN A 318 3.70 -31.60 61.56
N ASP A 319 2.71 -31.76 60.73
CA ASP A 319 2.87 -32.12 59.30
C ASP A 319 3.60 -31.05 58.49
N ARG A 320 3.77 -29.84 59.04
CA ARG A 320 4.54 -28.76 58.39
C ARG A 320 6.00 -28.68 58.88
N ALA A 321 6.40 -29.48 59.87
CA ALA A 321 7.75 -29.47 60.42
C ALA A 321 8.64 -30.48 59.66
N SER A 322 9.82 -30.04 59.30
CA SER A 322 10.91 -30.93 58.80
C SER A 322 11.71 -31.56 59.94
N GLY A 323 11.48 -31.15 61.16
CA GLY A 323 12.13 -31.66 62.35
C GLY A 323 11.84 -30.77 63.55
N TYR A 324 12.44 -31.12 64.72
CA TYR A 324 12.24 -30.46 65.98
C TYR A 324 13.55 -30.09 66.64
N ILE A 325 13.53 -28.98 67.39
CA ILE A 325 14.61 -28.59 68.31
C ILE A 325 14.06 -28.75 69.73
N ILE A 326 14.84 -29.43 70.58
CA ILE A 326 14.50 -29.63 71.99
C ILE A 326 15.53 -28.82 72.80
N GLU A 327 15.02 -27.95 73.67
CA GLU A 327 15.83 -27.17 74.57
C GLU A 327 15.42 -27.43 76.00
N GLN A 328 16.42 -27.47 76.91
CA GLN A 328 16.26 -27.62 78.35
C GLN A 328 16.58 -26.28 79.04
N TYR A 329 15.74 -25.91 79.96
CA TYR A 329 16.00 -24.73 80.82
C TYR A 329 16.82 -25.14 82.04
N VAL A 330 18.06 -24.64 82.09
CA VAL A 330 18.99 -24.90 83.21
C VAL A 330 19.71 -23.61 83.55
N ASN A 331 19.83 -23.32 84.82
CA ASN A 331 20.55 -22.14 85.35
C ASN A 331 20.15 -20.83 84.69
N GLY A 332 18.85 -20.62 84.49
CA GLY A 332 18.31 -19.39 83.94
C GLY A 332 18.41 -19.23 82.43
N LYS A 333 18.79 -20.28 81.68
CA LYS A 333 18.99 -20.24 80.25
C LYS A 333 18.42 -21.49 79.55
N TRP A 334 17.87 -21.31 78.32
CA TRP A 334 17.51 -22.39 77.43
C TRP A 334 18.74 -22.91 76.67
N ASN A 335 19.02 -24.20 76.77
CA ASN A 335 20.15 -24.88 76.12
C ASN A 335 19.60 -25.95 75.17
N ARG A 336 20.04 -25.95 73.93
CA ARG A 336 19.64 -26.99 72.98
C ARG A 336 20.28 -28.32 73.39
N ILE A 337 19.41 -29.31 73.61
CA ILE A 337 19.86 -30.68 73.98
C ILE A 337 19.66 -31.69 72.85
N ALA A 338 18.76 -31.38 71.89
CA ALA A 338 18.59 -32.26 70.75
C ALA A 338 18.07 -31.49 69.49
N ARG A 339 18.42 -31.98 68.32
CA ARG A 339 17.86 -31.65 67.03
C ARG A 339 17.40 -32.97 66.37
N ILE A 340 16.12 -33.09 66.06
CA ILE A 340 15.54 -34.20 65.37
C ILE A 340 15.31 -33.80 63.93
N GLY A 341 16.00 -34.39 62.96
CA GLY A 341 15.96 -34.04 61.56
C GLY A 341 14.81 -34.69 60.79
N SER A 342 13.83 -35.26 61.49
CA SER A 342 12.65 -35.87 60.91
C SER A 342 11.39 -35.40 61.65
N ASN A 343 10.24 -35.70 61.08
CA ASN A 343 8.92 -35.34 61.64
C ASN A 343 8.47 -36.40 62.70
N ALA A 344 9.41 -37.02 63.41
CA ALA A 344 9.14 -37.94 64.52
C ALA A 344 8.58 -37.26 65.77
N THR A 345 7.84 -38.01 66.63
CA THR A 345 7.18 -37.48 67.79
C THR A 345 7.53 -38.25 69.08
#